data_a140dc878b0bfb101b169f6b7b7e9aa5
#
_entry.id   a140dc878b0bfb101b169f6b7b7e9aa5
#
_cell.length_a   1.000
_cell.length_b   1.000
_cell.length_c   1.000
_cell.angle_alpha   90.00
_cell.angle_beta   90.00
_cell.angle_gamma   90.00
#
_symmetry.space_group_name_H-M   'P 1'
#
loop_
_entity.id
_entity.type
_entity.pdbx_description
1 polymer ?
#
loop_
_entity_poly.entity_id
_entity_poly.type
_entity_poly.pdbx_seq_one_letter_code
_entity_poly.pdbx_strand_id
1 'polypeptide(L)'
;MSAETWPPRYKLHKYWGRKPANVVARSIEMFTEPGATVLDPFSGSGVTLVEGARLGRRVAGFDLNPFAARLANATLSPPSPADFEAEARRVIAEVRSRTAHLYTTSCDACSKDAVVRSVGYAGDAMIEVRYRCPACKASGAHAPTSRDREIAALRVPVPEGAPDEDILFGWEMQKLKRKGVRRWSDLFTHRNYVTAALLRRAILDVAGGPCREWLLLSLTASLAQLTRMIADFSGDAGGPSWKINCYWLPKSWQELNPVWYFENRVGKSLSAIRDLVAAGAPFAQGGCAVADSRALPLADASVDYVFTDPPYGGEGIQYGELSMLWCLWLAERQDLSAEVAYNPFRKLDHAHYASGLGGVFRECHRVLKPGKWMTVTFANKDPLVWSALMAACEDAGFALVTTAPMRRSAPSLTETNMPAAPKEDMVLVFERPRRSGVAPARGPSD
;
A
#
# COMPACT_ATOMS: atom_id res chain seq x y z
N MET A 1 -3.87 23.32 -5.56
CA MET A 1 -3.52 22.40 -6.67
C MET A 1 -4.63 21.37 -6.81
N SER A 2 -4.99 20.95 -8.03
CA SER A 2 -6.02 19.92 -8.26
C SER A 2 -5.37 18.58 -8.56
N ALA A 3 -5.88 17.51 -7.93
CA ALA A 3 -5.45 16.15 -8.19
C ALA A 3 -5.97 15.66 -9.54
N GLU A 4 -5.15 14.93 -10.26
CA GLU A 4 -5.50 14.23 -11.48
C GLU A 4 -5.76 12.74 -11.21
N THR A 5 -6.26 12.02 -12.21
CA THR A 5 -6.44 10.57 -12.15
C THR A 5 -5.08 9.87 -12.00
N TRP A 6 -5.05 8.80 -11.20
CA TRP A 6 -3.82 8.05 -10.96
C TRP A 6 -3.27 7.43 -12.24
N PRO A 7 -1.99 7.70 -12.60
CA PRO A 7 -1.35 7.05 -13.72
C PRO A 7 -1.18 5.54 -13.48
N PRO A 8 -1.07 4.74 -14.57
CA PRO A 8 -0.98 3.28 -14.47
C PRO A 8 0.15 2.77 -13.57
N ARG A 9 1.28 3.48 -13.47
CA ARG A 9 2.45 3.10 -12.64
C ARG A 9 2.14 2.85 -11.18
N TYR A 10 1.04 3.38 -10.67
CA TYR A 10 0.59 3.16 -9.29
C TYR A 10 -0.47 2.06 -9.14
N LYS A 11 -0.73 1.26 -10.20
CA LYS A 11 -1.69 0.14 -10.16
C LYS A 11 -1.12 -1.16 -9.60
N LEU A 12 0.18 -1.24 -9.35
CA LEU A 12 0.84 -2.44 -8.81
C LEU A 12 0.18 -2.91 -7.52
N HIS A 13 0.06 -2.04 -6.55
CA HIS A 13 -0.46 -2.38 -5.23
C HIS A 13 -1.32 -1.26 -4.65
N LYS A 14 -2.27 -1.59 -3.78
CA LYS A 14 -2.97 -0.61 -2.94
C LYS A 14 -2.01 -0.13 -1.84
N TYR A 15 -2.04 1.15 -1.55
CA TYR A 15 -1.46 1.73 -0.35
C TYR A 15 -2.35 2.90 0.11
N TRP A 16 -2.51 3.08 1.43
CA TRP A 16 -3.41 4.09 1.96
C TRP A 16 -2.76 5.47 1.95
N GLY A 17 -3.56 6.52 1.85
CA GLY A 17 -3.09 7.90 1.99
C GLY A 17 -2.20 8.44 0.87
N ARG A 18 -2.03 7.74 -0.25
CA ARG A 18 -1.21 8.24 -1.38
C ARG A 18 -1.58 9.65 -1.80
N LYS A 19 -0.57 10.51 -1.96
CA LYS A 19 -0.76 11.84 -2.54
C LYS A 19 -0.77 11.80 -4.06
N PRO A 20 -1.59 12.65 -4.73
CA PRO A 20 -1.68 12.68 -6.18
C PRO A 20 -0.31 12.92 -6.84
N ALA A 21 0.06 12.07 -7.78
CA ALA A 21 1.37 12.09 -8.41
C ALA A 21 1.70 13.42 -9.09
N ASN A 22 0.72 14.05 -9.74
CA ASN A 22 0.87 15.36 -10.36
C ASN A 22 1.16 16.49 -9.36
N VAL A 23 0.57 16.42 -8.16
CA VAL A 23 0.84 17.41 -7.09
C VAL A 23 2.25 17.25 -6.56
N VAL A 24 2.68 16.01 -6.31
CA VAL A 24 4.04 15.70 -5.86
C VAL A 24 5.06 16.11 -6.90
N ALA A 25 4.87 15.74 -8.17
CA ALA A 25 5.75 16.11 -9.28
C ALA A 25 5.91 17.63 -9.40
N ARG A 26 4.79 18.37 -9.39
CA ARG A 26 4.82 19.82 -9.49
C ARG A 26 5.52 20.50 -8.30
N SER A 27 5.35 19.95 -7.11
CA SER A 27 6.07 20.45 -5.92
C SER A 27 7.58 20.25 -6.07
N ILE A 28 8.00 19.07 -6.54
CA ILE A 28 9.42 18.79 -6.79
C ILE A 28 9.99 19.73 -7.86
N GLU A 29 9.29 19.95 -8.98
CA GLU A 29 9.70 20.87 -10.04
C GLU A 29 9.82 22.32 -9.57
N MET A 30 8.90 22.76 -8.69
CA MET A 30 8.87 24.14 -8.18
C MET A 30 10.08 24.46 -7.29
N PHE A 31 10.57 23.49 -6.52
CA PHE A 31 11.58 23.73 -5.49
C PHE A 31 12.96 23.14 -5.83
N THR A 32 13.11 22.45 -6.96
CA THR A 32 14.36 21.76 -7.34
C THR A 32 14.66 21.83 -8.83
N GLU A 33 15.93 21.69 -9.16
CA GLU A 33 16.42 21.46 -10.52
C GLU A 33 16.81 19.98 -10.70
N PRO A 34 16.93 19.47 -11.95
CA PRO A 34 17.49 18.15 -12.22
C PRO A 34 18.86 17.96 -11.53
N GLY A 35 19.08 16.75 -10.99
CA GLY A 35 20.29 16.44 -10.20
C GLY A 35 20.20 16.80 -8.71
N ALA A 36 19.20 17.58 -8.27
CA ALA A 36 18.95 17.84 -6.85
C ALA A 36 18.59 16.57 -6.08
N THR A 37 18.85 16.58 -4.77
CA THR A 37 18.48 15.47 -3.86
C THR A 37 17.15 15.78 -3.17
N VAL A 38 16.16 14.89 -3.37
CA VAL A 38 14.84 14.95 -2.76
C VAL A 38 14.71 13.87 -1.69
N LEU A 39 14.27 14.25 -0.49
CA LEU A 39 14.04 13.36 0.64
C LEU A 39 12.54 13.20 0.92
N ASP A 40 12.12 11.96 1.22
CA ASP A 40 10.83 11.66 1.85
C ASP A 40 11.05 10.76 3.09
N PRO A 41 10.93 11.31 4.31
CA PRO A 41 11.11 10.55 5.55
C PRO A 41 9.93 9.65 5.92
N PHE A 42 8.79 9.75 5.22
CA PHE A 42 7.61 8.91 5.37
C PHE A 42 7.16 8.41 3.99
N SER A 43 8.06 7.70 3.30
CA SER A 43 7.94 7.39 1.88
C SER A 43 6.68 6.61 1.48
N GLY A 44 6.11 5.81 2.38
CA GLY A 44 4.98 4.97 2.07
C GLY A 44 5.19 4.18 0.79
N SER A 45 4.30 4.32 -0.18
CA SER A 45 4.42 3.63 -1.48
C SER A 45 5.42 4.25 -2.46
N GLY A 46 6.18 5.27 -2.06
CA GLY A 46 7.26 5.86 -2.85
C GLY A 46 6.84 6.83 -3.94
N VAL A 47 5.67 7.49 -3.85
CA VAL A 47 5.24 8.45 -4.89
C VAL A 47 6.27 9.56 -5.07
N THR A 48 6.78 10.14 -3.97
CA THR A 48 7.81 11.18 -4.00
C THR A 48 9.08 10.69 -4.71
N LEU A 49 9.48 9.45 -4.44
CA LEU A 49 10.69 8.85 -5.01
C LEU A 49 10.53 8.61 -6.51
N VAL A 50 9.42 8.03 -6.93
CA VAL A 50 9.15 7.73 -8.34
C VAL A 50 9.03 9.02 -9.16
N GLU A 51 8.28 10.02 -8.68
CA GLU A 51 8.13 11.28 -9.41
C GLU A 51 9.44 12.08 -9.39
N GLY A 52 10.19 12.10 -8.28
CA GLY A 52 11.50 12.74 -8.22
C GLY A 52 12.51 12.12 -9.20
N ALA A 53 12.61 10.78 -9.20
CA ALA A 53 13.51 10.06 -10.10
C ALA A 53 13.13 10.26 -11.58
N ARG A 54 11.84 10.21 -11.91
CA ARG A 54 11.31 10.47 -13.26
C ARG A 54 11.67 11.88 -13.75
N LEU A 55 11.74 12.83 -12.85
CA LEU A 55 12.13 14.21 -13.12
C LEU A 55 13.66 14.45 -13.08
N GLY A 56 14.46 13.38 -13.00
CA GLY A 56 15.93 13.47 -13.00
C GLY A 56 16.55 13.91 -11.67
N ARG A 57 15.83 13.79 -10.56
CA ARG A 57 16.34 14.08 -9.20
C ARG A 57 16.94 12.81 -8.58
N ARG A 58 17.91 12.98 -7.70
CA ARG A 58 18.34 11.93 -6.78
C ARG A 58 17.30 11.83 -5.66
N VAL A 59 16.94 10.61 -5.27
CA VAL A 59 15.89 10.40 -4.28
C VAL A 59 16.38 9.57 -3.10
N ALA A 60 16.00 9.99 -1.90
CA ALA A 60 16.25 9.25 -0.67
C ALA A 60 14.92 9.11 0.06
N GLY A 61 14.49 7.88 0.28
CA GLY A 61 13.27 7.57 1.00
C GLY A 61 13.52 6.72 2.22
N PHE A 62 12.73 6.93 3.25
CA PHE A 62 12.76 6.13 4.46
C PHE A 62 11.34 5.79 4.88
N ASP A 63 11.15 4.58 5.35
CA ASP A 63 9.91 4.15 5.97
C ASP A 63 10.21 3.06 7.00
N LEU A 64 9.49 3.06 8.11
CA LEU A 64 9.64 2.02 9.13
C LEU A 64 9.02 0.69 8.66
N ASN A 65 8.06 0.77 7.75
CA ASN A 65 7.33 -0.36 7.22
C ASN A 65 8.11 -1.02 6.07
N PRO A 66 8.62 -2.26 6.23
CA PRO A 66 9.38 -2.94 5.19
C PRO A 66 8.57 -3.18 3.92
N PHE A 67 7.25 -3.37 4.04
CA PHE A 67 6.38 -3.45 2.88
C PHE A 67 6.39 -2.17 2.04
N ALA A 68 6.36 -1.00 2.69
CA ALA A 68 6.38 0.30 2.01
C ALA A 68 7.70 0.49 1.24
N ALA A 69 8.83 0.28 1.90
CA ALA A 69 10.15 0.37 1.29
C ALA A 69 10.31 -0.59 0.10
N ARG A 70 9.82 -1.82 0.24
CA ARG A 70 9.84 -2.84 -0.80
C ARG A 70 9.00 -2.43 -2.02
N LEU A 71 7.79 -1.91 -1.80
CA LEU A 71 6.90 -1.43 -2.86
C LEU A 71 7.51 -0.23 -3.60
N ALA A 72 8.10 0.73 -2.87
CA ALA A 72 8.77 1.89 -3.45
C ALA A 72 9.95 1.47 -4.35
N ASN A 73 10.82 0.61 -3.86
CA ASN A 73 11.99 0.12 -4.61
C ASN A 73 11.58 -0.71 -5.85
N ALA A 74 10.58 -1.56 -5.73
CA ALA A 74 10.06 -2.29 -6.88
C ALA A 74 9.53 -1.34 -7.96
N THR A 75 8.81 -0.28 -7.57
CA THR A 75 8.29 0.72 -8.52
C THR A 75 9.40 1.52 -9.19
N LEU A 76 10.51 1.81 -8.49
CA LEU A 76 11.69 2.44 -9.07
C LEU A 76 12.45 1.54 -10.06
N SER A 77 12.39 0.22 -9.88
CA SER A 77 13.12 -0.75 -10.70
C SER A 77 12.21 -1.86 -11.23
N PRO A 78 11.31 -1.54 -12.19
CA PRO A 78 10.43 -2.53 -12.80
C PRO A 78 11.22 -3.52 -13.67
N PRO A 79 10.70 -4.75 -13.85
CA PRO A 79 11.23 -5.70 -14.81
C PRO A 79 10.94 -5.28 -16.26
N SER A 80 11.56 -5.97 -17.22
CA SER A 80 11.11 -5.92 -18.60
C SER A 80 9.65 -6.42 -18.72
N PRO A 81 8.79 -5.73 -19.49
CA PRO A 81 7.40 -6.18 -19.70
C PRO A 81 7.29 -7.60 -20.25
N ALA A 82 8.21 -7.99 -21.16
CA ALA A 82 8.22 -9.31 -21.79
C ALA A 82 8.60 -10.42 -20.80
N ASP A 83 9.65 -10.21 -20.01
CA ASP A 83 10.10 -11.18 -19.00
C ASP A 83 9.06 -11.37 -17.91
N PHE A 84 8.46 -10.26 -17.42
CA PHE A 84 7.40 -10.32 -16.43
C PHE A 84 6.17 -11.09 -16.94
N GLU A 85 5.75 -10.86 -18.17
CA GLU A 85 4.62 -11.55 -18.79
C GLU A 85 4.90 -13.04 -18.98
N ALA A 86 6.12 -13.42 -19.39
CA ALA A 86 6.52 -14.81 -19.56
C ALA A 86 6.53 -15.58 -18.24
N GLU A 87 7.16 -15.01 -17.20
CA GLU A 87 7.21 -15.63 -15.88
C GLU A 87 5.82 -15.71 -15.22
N ALA A 88 5.01 -14.67 -15.37
CA ALA A 88 3.62 -14.70 -14.87
C ALA A 88 2.80 -15.82 -15.51
N ARG A 89 2.90 -16.00 -16.84
CA ARG A 89 2.21 -17.08 -17.54
C ARG A 89 2.64 -18.47 -17.03
N ARG A 90 3.96 -18.66 -16.80
CA ARG A 90 4.51 -19.92 -16.27
C ARG A 90 3.94 -20.22 -14.89
N VAL A 91 3.99 -19.26 -13.95
CA VAL A 91 3.45 -19.40 -12.59
C VAL A 91 1.94 -19.70 -12.62
N ILE A 92 1.17 -18.96 -13.43
CA ILE A 92 -0.28 -19.14 -13.54
C ILE A 92 -0.61 -20.52 -14.13
N ALA A 93 0.11 -20.99 -15.16
CA ALA A 93 -0.14 -22.29 -15.78
C ALA A 93 0.16 -23.43 -14.82
N GLU A 94 1.28 -23.37 -14.10
CA GLU A 94 1.65 -24.35 -13.09
C GLU A 94 0.58 -24.49 -12.00
N VAL A 95 0.20 -23.37 -11.36
CA VAL A 95 -0.76 -23.42 -10.26
C VAL A 95 -2.16 -23.78 -10.74
N ARG A 96 -2.56 -23.32 -11.93
CA ARG A 96 -3.84 -23.70 -12.55
C ARG A 96 -3.93 -25.20 -12.75
N SER A 97 -2.89 -25.87 -13.26
CA SER A 97 -2.89 -27.32 -13.47
C SER A 97 -3.07 -28.09 -12.16
N ARG A 98 -2.49 -27.60 -11.06
CA ARG A 98 -2.55 -28.25 -9.74
C ARG A 98 -3.85 -28.01 -9.00
N THR A 99 -4.57 -26.92 -9.30
CA THR A 99 -5.75 -26.46 -8.51
C THR A 99 -7.06 -26.43 -9.30
N ALA A 100 -7.06 -26.76 -10.61
CA ALA A 100 -8.26 -26.72 -11.45
C ALA A 100 -9.44 -27.51 -10.85
N HIS A 101 -9.18 -28.70 -10.27
CA HIS A 101 -10.18 -29.55 -9.65
C HIS A 101 -10.87 -28.93 -8.43
N LEU A 102 -10.25 -27.94 -7.77
CA LEU A 102 -10.82 -27.22 -6.62
C LEU A 102 -11.82 -26.12 -7.03
N TYR A 103 -11.84 -25.75 -8.32
CA TYR A 103 -12.65 -24.65 -8.84
C TYR A 103 -13.43 -25.07 -10.09
N THR A 104 -13.99 -26.27 -10.07
CA THR A 104 -14.78 -26.82 -11.16
C THR A 104 -16.24 -26.91 -10.75
N THR A 105 -17.15 -26.59 -11.68
CA THR A 105 -18.60 -26.77 -11.57
C THR A 105 -19.16 -27.24 -12.90
N SER A 106 -20.46 -27.54 -12.98
CA SER A 106 -21.15 -27.88 -14.23
C SER A 106 -21.66 -26.64 -14.94
N CYS A 107 -21.55 -26.59 -16.25
CA CYS A 107 -22.13 -25.50 -17.06
C CYS A 107 -23.60 -25.80 -17.37
N ASP A 108 -24.52 -24.91 -17.00
CA ASP A 108 -25.96 -25.06 -17.27
C ASP A 108 -26.29 -25.06 -18.78
N ALA A 109 -25.45 -24.42 -19.62
CA ALA A 109 -25.70 -24.32 -21.04
C ALA A 109 -25.27 -25.54 -21.86
N CYS A 110 -24.24 -26.30 -21.42
CA CYS A 110 -23.69 -27.42 -22.20
C CYS A 110 -23.32 -28.66 -21.36
N SER A 111 -23.60 -28.62 -20.07
CA SER A 111 -23.34 -29.70 -19.11
C SER A 111 -21.87 -30.14 -18.97
N LYS A 112 -20.94 -29.42 -19.61
CA LYS A 112 -19.48 -29.67 -19.46
C LYS A 112 -18.93 -28.96 -18.25
N ASP A 113 -17.74 -29.37 -17.83
CA ASP A 113 -17.02 -28.71 -16.73
C ASP A 113 -16.76 -27.24 -17.06
N ALA A 114 -17.08 -26.39 -16.09
CA ALA A 114 -16.88 -24.95 -16.11
C ALA A 114 -15.98 -24.50 -14.94
N VAL A 115 -15.29 -23.39 -15.13
CA VAL A 115 -14.40 -22.83 -14.11
C VAL A 115 -15.17 -21.87 -13.21
N VAL A 116 -15.20 -22.18 -11.91
CA VAL A 116 -15.75 -21.29 -10.88
C VAL A 116 -14.95 -20.00 -10.83
N ARG A 117 -15.65 -18.86 -10.91
CA ARG A 117 -15.08 -17.51 -10.79
C ARG A 117 -15.21 -16.97 -9.39
N SER A 118 -16.39 -17.14 -8.82
CA SER A 118 -16.66 -16.77 -7.43
C SER A 118 -17.79 -17.62 -6.86
N VAL A 119 -17.82 -17.69 -5.53
CA VAL A 119 -18.89 -18.31 -4.77
C VAL A 119 -19.40 -17.31 -3.75
N GLY A 120 -20.71 -17.08 -3.73
CA GLY A 120 -21.39 -16.26 -2.73
C GLY A 120 -21.74 -17.07 -1.48
N TYR A 121 -21.55 -16.46 -0.31
CA TYR A 121 -21.86 -17.05 0.99
C TYR A 121 -22.72 -16.11 1.84
N ALA A 122 -23.64 -16.72 2.60
CA ALA A 122 -24.33 -16.08 3.72
C ALA A 122 -23.95 -16.81 5.01
N GLY A 123 -23.13 -16.18 5.85
CA GLY A 123 -22.40 -16.88 6.91
C GLY A 123 -21.48 -17.96 6.31
N ASP A 124 -21.68 -19.21 6.71
CA ASP A 124 -20.97 -20.37 6.17
C ASP A 124 -21.76 -21.12 5.08
N ALA A 125 -22.98 -20.69 4.78
CA ALA A 125 -23.83 -21.30 3.76
C ALA A 125 -23.49 -20.76 2.37
N MET A 126 -23.12 -21.66 1.45
CA MET A 126 -22.95 -21.36 0.03
C MET A 126 -24.31 -21.03 -0.60
N ILE A 127 -24.45 -19.89 -1.27
CA ILE A 127 -25.73 -19.40 -1.83
C ILE A 127 -25.72 -19.28 -3.35
N GLU A 128 -24.58 -19.08 -3.99
CA GLU A 128 -24.47 -18.91 -5.43
C GLU A 128 -23.09 -19.33 -5.92
N VAL A 129 -23.02 -19.97 -7.10
CA VAL A 129 -21.77 -20.31 -7.81
C VAL A 129 -21.79 -19.61 -9.14
N ARG A 130 -20.81 -18.72 -9.38
CA ARG A 130 -20.62 -18.01 -10.65
C ARG A 130 -19.46 -18.64 -11.41
N TYR A 131 -19.66 -18.90 -12.70
CA TYR A 131 -18.69 -19.64 -13.51
C TYR A 131 -18.51 -19.07 -14.92
N ARG A 132 -17.46 -19.55 -15.57
CA ARG A 132 -17.24 -19.42 -17.01
C ARG A 132 -16.88 -20.76 -17.62
N CYS A 133 -17.60 -21.16 -18.65
CA CYS A 133 -17.36 -22.39 -19.35
C CYS A 133 -16.28 -22.23 -20.43
N PRO A 134 -15.20 -23.02 -20.40
CA PRO A 134 -14.18 -22.97 -21.44
C PRO A 134 -14.67 -23.60 -22.78
N ALA A 135 -15.65 -24.52 -22.72
CA ALA A 135 -16.15 -25.22 -23.90
C ALA A 135 -17.11 -24.36 -24.74
N CYS A 136 -18.20 -23.86 -24.17
CA CYS A 136 -19.20 -23.05 -24.89
C CYS A 136 -19.06 -21.57 -24.70
N LYS A 137 -18.07 -21.09 -23.90
CA LYS A 137 -17.79 -19.68 -23.57
C LYS A 137 -18.89 -18.99 -22.76
N ALA A 138 -19.95 -19.67 -22.37
CA ALA A 138 -21.00 -19.12 -21.53
C ALA A 138 -20.45 -18.70 -20.15
N SER A 139 -20.98 -17.60 -19.62
CA SER A 139 -20.86 -17.22 -18.22
C SER A 139 -22.23 -17.35 -17.58
N GLY A 140 -22.29 -17.89 -16.39
CA GLY A 140 -23.56 -18.13 -15.68
C GLY A 140 -23.39 -18.14 -14.18
N ALA A 141 -24.53 -18.24 -13.50
CA ALA A 141 -24.61 -18.43 -12.07
C ALA A 141 -25.76 -19.38 -11.76
N HIS A 142 -25.56 -20.24 -10.77
CA HIS A 142 -26.59 -21.18 -10.30
C HIS A 142 -26.56 -21.37 -8.79
N ALA A 143 -27.62 -21.92 -8.23
CA ALA A 143 -27.65 -22.36 -6.86
C ALA A 143 -26.64 -23.52 -6.66
N PRO A 144 -25.93 -23.59 -5.53
CA PRO A 144 -24.91 -24.61 -5.29
C PRO A 144 -25.47 -26.02 -5.37
N THR A 145 -24.83 -26.90 -6.13
CA THR A 145 -25.13 -28.33 -6.20
C THR A 145 -24.44 -29.08 -5.06
N SER A 146 -24.74 -30.39 -4.88
CA SER A 146 -23.99 -31.27 -3.97
C SER A 146 -22.51 -31.35 -4.37
N ARG A 147 -22.23 -31.47 -5.68
CA ARG A 147 -20.87 -31.49 -6.22
C ARG A 147 -20.08 -30.22 -5.86
N ASP A 148 -20.68 -29.03 -5.95
CA ASP A 148 -20.02 -27.78 -5.58
C ASP A 148 -19.63 -27.74 -4.10
N ARG A 149 -20.54 -28.21 -3.22
CA ARG A 149 -20.29 -28.30 -1.78
C ARG A 149 -19.21 -29.33 -1.44
N GLU A 150 -19.21 -30.48 -2.10
CA GLU A 150 -18.21 -31.53 -1.93
C GLU A 150 -16.82 -31.01 -2.34
N ILE A 151 -16.72 -30.34 -3.50
CA ILE A 151 -15.45 -29.75 -3.97
C ILE A 151 -14.98 -28.66 -3.00
N ALA A 152 -15.86 -27.78 -2.52
CA ALA A 152 -15.49 -26.73 -1.57
C ALA A 152 -15.05 -27.29 -0.20
N ALA A 153 -15.54 -28.47 0.17
CA ALA A 153 -15.18 -29.16 1.40
C ALA A 153 -13.88 -29.97 1.31
N LEU A 154 -13.31 -30.15 0.12
CA LEU A 154 -12.06 -30.90 -0.05
C LEU A 154 -10.94 -30.32 0.83
N ARG A 155 -10.21 -31.21 1.48
CA ARG A 155 -9.02 -30.89 2.26
C ARG A 155 -7.80 -31.42 1.54
N VAL A 156 -7.10 -30.52 0.87
CA VAL A 156 -5.84 -30.82 0.17
C VAL A 156 -4.66 -30.39 1.05
N PRO A 157 -3.50 -31.05 0.92
CA PRO A 157 -2.33 -30.69 1.73
C PRO A 157 -1.94 -29.23 1.56
N VAL A 158 -1.68 -28.55 2.66
CA VAL A 158 -1.12 -27.20 2.66
C VAL A 158 0.35 -27.28 2.27
N PRO A 159 0.83 -26.48 1.32
CA PRO A 159 2.24 -26.47 0.94
C PRO A 159 3.13 -26.15 2.14
N GLU A 160 4.27 -26.83 2.23
CA GLU A 160 5.29 -26.51 3.23
C GLU A 160 5.76 -25.04 3.09
N GLY A 161 5.95 -24.35 4.23
CA GLY A 161 6.32 -22.94 4.25
C GLY A 161 5.21 -21.97 3.84
N ALA A 162 3.95 -22.43 3.82
CA ALA A 162 2.80 -21.53 3.65
C ALA A 162 2.75 -20.52 4.81
N PRO A 163 2.60 -19.20 4.51
CA PRO A 163 2.66 -18.17 5.55
C PRO A 163 1.46 -18.21 6.48
N ASP A 164 1.66 -18.55 7.74
CA ASP A 164 0.62 -18.55 8.75
C ASP A 164 1.20 -18.35 10.16
N GLU A 165 0.66 -17.39 10.87
CA GLU A 165 1.03 -17.05 12.25
C GLU A 165 -0.23 -16.66 13.02
N ASP A 166 -0.12 -16.63 14.35
CA ASP A 166 -1.16 -16.07 15.22
C ASP A 166 -1.27 -14.56 14.98
N ILE A 167 -2.50 -14.06 14.96
CA ILE A 167 -2.75 -12.63 14.75
C ILE A 167 -2.40 -11.86 16.03
N LEU A 168 -1.47 -10.92 15.92
CA LEU A 168 -1.22 -9.93 16.97
C LEU A 168 -2.31 -8.87 16.91
N PHE A 169 -3.24 -8.89 17.87
CA PHE A 169 -4.40 -8.02 17.85
C PHE A 169 -4.05 -6.59 18.24
N GLY A 170 -4.09 -5.69 17.27
CA GLY A 170 -4.05 -4.24 17.41
C GLY A 170 -5.44 -3.61 17.19
N TRP A 171 -5.44 -2.31 16.88
CA TRP A 171 -6.65 -1.52 16.59
C TRP A 171 -7.45 -2.07 15.42
N GLU A 172 -6.78 -2.33 14.29
CA GLU A 172 -7.44 -2.72 13.03
C GLU A 172 -8.00 -4.16 13.04
N MET A 173 -7.55 -5.00 13.97
CA MET A 173 -7.96 -6.39 14.08
C MET A 173 -9.03 -6.66 15.14
N GLN A 174 -9.55 -5.65 15.84
CA GLN A 174 -10.52 -5.85 16.93
C GLN A 174 -11.80 -6.56 16.47
N LYS A 175 -12.22 -6.31 15.21
CA LYS A 175 -13.39 -6.98 14.63
C LYS A 175 -13.15 -8.47 14.37
N LEU A 176 -11.93 -8.85 14.02
CA LEU A 176 -11.55 -10.26 13.86
C LEU A 176 -11.55 -10.99 15.20
N LYS A 177 -10.99 -10.38 16.24
CA LYS A 177 -10.96 -10.94 17.61
C LYS A 177 -12.36 -11.28 18.09
N ARG A 178 -13.33 -10.37 17.89
CA ARG A 178 -14.75 -10.58 18.25
C ARG A 178 -15.42 -11.72 17.48
N LYS A 179 -14.86 -12.10 16.31
CA LYS A 179 -15.34 -13.22 15.48
C LYS A 179 -14.59 -14.53 15.74
N GLY A 180 -13.69 -14.58 16.73
CA GLY A 180 -12.93 -15.77 17.09
C GLY A 180 -11.82 -16.14 16.11
N VAL A 181 -11.47 -15.27 15.17
CA VAL A 181 -10.33 -15.46 14.26
C VAL A 181 -9.04 -15.36 15.06
N ARG A 182 -8.14 -16.33 14.92
CA ARG A 182 -6.88 -16.39 15.69
C ARG A 182 -5.64 -16.36 14.81
N ARG A 183 -5.70 -17.00 13.65
CA ARG A 183 -4.58 -17.13 12.72
C ARG A 183 -4.88 -16.41 11.41
N TRP A 184 -3.85 -16.02 10.70
CA TRP A 184 -4.01 -15.36 9.39
C TRP A 184 -4.65 -16.30 8.35
N SER A 185 -4.38 -17.62 8.43
CA SER A 185 -5.05 -18.62 7.59
C SER A 185 -6.57 -18.69 7.80
N ASP A 186 -7.09 -18.34 8.99
CA ASP A 186 -8.53 -18.31 9.26
C ASP A 186 -9.29 -17.28 8.41
N LEU A 187 -8.59 -16.32 7.82
CA LEU A 187 -9.21 -15.36 6.89
C LEU A 187 -9.59 -15.97 5.54
N PHE A 188 -9.06 -17.11 5.19
CA PHE A 188 -9.27 -17.76 3.90
C PHE A 188 -10.23 -18.95 4.02
N THR A 189 -10.82 -19.36 2.89
CA THR A 189 -11.28 -20.75 2.77
C THR A 189 -10.05 -21.64 2.60
N HIS A 190 -10.19 -22.92 2.95
CA HIS A 190 -9.06 -23.85 2.86
C HIS A 190 -8.45 -23.89 1.44
N ARG A 191 -9.30 -24.05 0.41
CA ARG A 191 -8.83 -24.11 -0.98
C ARG A 191 -8.19 -22.80 -1.45
N ASN A 192 -8.69 -21.64 -1.01
CA ASN A 192 -8.07 -20.35 -1.35
C ASN A 192 -6.71 -20.17 -0.68
N TYR A 193 -6.59 -20.57 0.60
CA TYR A 193 -5.32 -20.53 1.31
C TYR A 193 -4.26 -21.41 0.63
N VAL A 194 -4.60 -22.67 0.32
CA VAL A 194 -3.70 -23.60 -0.38
C VAL A 194 -3.31 -23.06 -1.75
N THR A 195 -4.27 -22.55 -2.51
CA THR A 195 -3.99 -22.02 -3.87
C THR A 195 -3.11 -20.78 -3.82
N ALA A 196 -3.34 -19.87 -2.87
CA ALA A 196 -2.48 -18.69 -2.67
C ALA A 196 -1.06 -19.10 -2.22
N ALA A 197 -0.92 -20.11 -1.35
CA ALA A 197 0.37 -20.66 -0.94
C ALA A 197 1.12 -21.32 -2.10
N LEU A 198 0.41 -22.03 -3.00
CA LEU A 198 0.98 -22.58 -4.23
C LEU A 198 1.43 -21.48 -5.19
N LEU A 199 0.65 -20.39 -5.35
CA LEU A 199 1.08 -19.22 -6.12
C LEU A 199 2.38 -18.63 -5.55
N ARG A 200 2.45 -18.45 -4.23
CA ARG A 200 3.66 -17.95 -3.58
C ARG A 200 4.84 -18.88 -3.83
N ARG A 201 4.66 -20.19 -3.68
CA ARG A 201 5.71 -21.20 -3.93
C ARG A 201 6.22 -21.13 -5.37
N ALA A 202 5.33 -21.17 -6.35
CA ALA A 202 5.69 -21.07 -7.76
C ALA A 202 6.41 -19.75 -8.12
N ILE A 203 6.04 -18.64 -7.46
CA ILE A 203 6.73 -17.35 -7.63
C ILE A 203 8.14 -17.40 -7.02
N LEU A 204 8.33 -18.05 -5.87
CA LEU A 204 9.65 -18.18 -5.25
C LEU A 204 10.60 -19.06 -6.08
N ASP A 205 10.07 -19.95 -6.92
CA ASP A 205 10.83 -20.78 -7.86
C ASP A 205 11.21 -20.01 -9.15
N VAL A 206 10.69 -18.79 -9.37
CA VAL A 206 11.18 -17.87 -10.42
C VAL A 206 12.60 -17.42 -10.07
N ALA A 207 13.47 -17.27 -11.06
CA ALA A 207 14.78 -16.68 -10.87
C ALA A 207 14.67 -15.32 -10.14
N GLY A 208 15.64 -15.00 -9.28
CA GLY A 208 15.63 -13.77 -8.48
C GLY A 208 15.52 -12.49 -9.33
N GLY A 209 15.44 -11.35 -8.67
CA GLY A 209 15.40 -10.05 -9.32
C GLY A 209 14.00 -9.45 -9.48
N PRO A 210 13.86 -8.41 -10.34
CA PRO A 210 12.64 -7.62 -10.42
C PRO A 210 11.38 -8.41 -10.77
N CYS A 211 11.46 -9.45 -11.62
CA CYS A 211 10.28 -10.27 -11.97
C CYS A 211 9.68 -10.97 -10.75
N ARG A 212 10.51 -11.64 -9.94
CA ARG A 212 10.05 -12.31 -8.70
C ARG A 212 9.42 -11.30 -7.76
N GLU A 213 10.05 -10.14 -7.59
CA GLU A 213 9.58 -9.08 -6.70
C GLU A 213 8.19 -8.57 -7.13
N TRP A 214 8.02 -8.25 -8.39
CA TRP A 214 6.74 -7.78 -8.92
C TRP A 214 5.63 -8.82 -8.88
N LEU A 215 5.96 -10.11 -9.05
CA LEU A 215 5.01 -11.22 -8.90
C LEU A 215 4.58 -11.39 -7.43
N LEU A 216 5.51 -11.30 -6.47
CA LEU A 216 5.20 -11.34 -5.04
C LEU A 216 4.30 -10.16 -4.64
N LEU A 217 4.61 -8.94 -5.09
CA LEU A 217 3.78 -7.77 -4.84
C LEU A 217 2.41 -7.87 -5.54
N SER A 218 2.33 -8.48 -6.72
CA SER A 218 1.06 -8.78 -7.38
C SER A 218 0.22 -9.79 -6.59
N LEU A 219 0.86 -10.78 -5.96
CA LEU A 219 0.20 -11.74 -5.09
C LEU A 219 -0.31 -11.06 -3.82
N THR A 220 0.52 -10.29 -3.13
CA THR A 220 0.10 -9.57 -1.90
C THR A 220 -1.00 -8.55 -2.19
N ALA A 221 -0.98 -7.89 -3.36
CA ALA A 221 -2.06 -7.03 -3.83
C ALA A 221 -3.39 -7.78 -4.07
N SER A 222 -3.34 -9.10 -4.22
CA SER A 222 -4.51 -9.96 -4.41
C SER A 222 -5.06 -10.50 -3.09
N LEU A 223 -4.24 -10.61 -2.03
CA LEU A 223 -4.58 -11.39 -0.83
C LEU A 223 -5.92 -11.00 -0.20
N ALA A 224 -6.20 -9.70 -0.08
CA ALA A 224 -7.46 -9.26 0.51
C ALA A 224 -8.68 -9.84 -0.21
N GLN A 225 -8.61 -9.95 -1.55
CA GLN A 225 -9.68 -10.51 -2.37
C GLN A 225 -9.73 -12.04 -2.35
N LEU A 226 -8.66 -12.68 -1.91
CA LEU A 226 -8.63 -14.14 -1.75
C LEU A 226 -9.15 -14.60 -0.39
N THR A 227 -9.45 -13.65 0.51
CA THR A 227 -9.98 -13.89 1.85
C THR A 227 -11.51 -13.80 1.92
N ARG A 228 -12.09 -14.19 3.06
CA ARG A 228 -13.50 -14.01 3.40
C ARG A 228 -13.88 -12.57 3.78
N MET A 229 -12.94 -11.60 3.67
CA MET A 229 -13.18 -10.19 3.97
C MET A 229 -13.94 -9.44 2.87
N ILE A 230 -14.18 -10.07 1.73
CA ILE A 230 -14.86 -9.45 0.59
C ILE A 230 -16.37 -9.55 0.77
N ALA A 231 -16.98 -8.44 1.15
CA ALA A 231 -18.43 -8.37 1.28
C ALA A 231 -19.12 -8.56 -0.08
N ASP A 232 -20.24 -9.29 -0.06
CA ASP A 232 -21.15 -9.39 -1.20
C ASP A 232 -22.13 -8.20 -1.16
N PHE A 233 -21.81 -7.14 -1.90
CA PHE A 233 -22.72 -6.05 -2.16
C PHE A 233 -23.36 -6.29 -3.53
N SER A 234 -24.44 -7.07 -3.55
CA SER A 234 -25.25 -7.27 -4.74
C SER A 234 -25.78 -5.92 -5.22
N GLY A 235 -25.31 -5.46 -6.39
CA GLY A 235 -25.72 -4.18 -7.00
C GLY A 235 -24.68 -3.06 -6.98
N ASP A 236 -23.54 -3.23 -6.37
CA ASP A 236 -22.47 -2.22 -6.35
C ASP A 236 -21.64 -2.26 -7.65
N ALA A 237 -21.63 -1.18 -8.42
CA ALA A 237 -20.93 -1.05 -9.70
C ALA A 237 -19.39 -1.23 -9.63
N GLY A 238 -18.82 -1.31 -8.43
CA GLY A 238 -17.36 -1.38 -8.20
C GLY A 238 -16.77 -2.80 -8.12
N GLY A 239 -17.60 -3.84 -8.16
CA GLY A 239 -17.16 -5.23 -8.00
C GLY A 239 -16.62 -5.55 -6.58
N PRO A 240 -16.18 -6.81 -6.33
CA PRO A 240 -15.68 -7.22 -5.03
C PRO A 240 -14.39 -6.49 -4.67
N SER A 241 -14.40 -5.78 -3.57
CA SER A 241 -13.22 -5.01 -3.10
C SER A 241 -13.13 -4.97 -1.59
N TRP A 242 -11.93 -4.87 -1.07
CA TRP A 242 -11.70 -4.54 0.32
C TRP A 242 -11.96 -3.03 0.52
N LYS A 243 -13.22 -2.67 0.78
CA LYS A 243 -13.68 -1.27 0.86
C LYS A 243 -13.40 -0.62 2.22
N ILE A 244 -13.16 -1.44 3.26
CA ILE A 244 -12.96 -0.98 4.62
C ILE A 244 -11.46 -1.03 4.96
N ASN A 245 -10.96 0.04 5.58
CA ASN A 245 -9.57 0.12 6.04
C ASN A 245 -9.43 -0.55 7.42
N CYS A 246 -9.87 -1.79 7.56
CA CYS A 246 -9.69 -2.63 8.75
C CYS A 246 -9.88 -4.10 8.37
N TYR A 247 -9.40 -5.00 9.21
CA TYR A 247 -9.67 -6.42 9.06
C TYR A 247 -11.03 -6.76 9.66
N TRP A 248 -11.91 -7.41 8.86
CA TRP A 248 -13.25 -7.79 9.31
C TRP A 248 -13.83 -8.91 8.46
N LEU A 249 -14.78 -9.65 9.00
CA LEU A 249 -15.55 -10.68 8.28
C LEU A 249 -17.00 -10.23 8.15
N PRO A 250 -17.49 -9.98 6.93
CA PRO A 250 -18.88 -9.65 6.66
C PRO A 250 -19.81 -10.85 6.88
N LYS A 251 -21.12 -10.59 7.03
CA LYS A 251 -22.15 -11.64 7.14
C LYS A 251 -22.38 -12.34 5.79
N SER A 252 -22.35 -11.57 4.69
CA SER A 252 -22.40 -12.08 3.32
C SER A 252 -21.11 -11.72 2.62
N TRP A 253 -20.48 -12.70 1.97
CA TRP A 253 -19.16 -12.53 1.39
C TRP A 253 -18.98 -13.38 0.14
N GLN A 254 -17.97 -13.05 -0.64
CA GLN A 254 -17.59 -13.77 -1.86
C GLN A 254 -16.24 -14.43 -1.69
N GLU A 255 -16.15 -15.69 -2.11
CA GLU A 255 -14.92 -16.40 -2.37
C GLU A 255 -14.55 -16.23 -3.84
N LEU A 256 -13.41 -15.61 -4.13
CA LEU A 256 -12.92 -15.44 -5.50
C LEU A 256 -11.90 -16.53 -5.84
N ASN A 257 -11.93 -17.03 -7.07
CA ASN A 257 -10.91 -17.98 -7.55
C ASN A 257 -9.53 -17.30 -7.59
N PRO A 258 -8.54 -17.78 -6.80
CA PRO A 258 -7.25 -17.11 -6.65
C PRO A 258 -6.45 -17.02 -7.96
N VAL A 259 -6.44 -18.08 -8.77
CA VAL A 259 -5.69 -18.08 -10.04
C VAL A 259 -6.26 -17.07 -11.01
N TRP A 260 -7.59 -17.01 -11.13
CA TRP A 260 -8.26 -16.02 -11.99
C TRP A 260 -8.02 -14.59 -11.50
N TYR A 261 -8.12 -14.37 -10.19
CA TYR A 261 -7.93 -13.03 -9.64
C TYR A 261 -6.47 -12.57 -9.76
N PHE A 262 -5.51 -13.46 -9.51
CA PHE A 262 -4.09 -13.18 -9.69
C PHE A 262 -3.76 -12.85 -11.16
N GLU A 263 -4.32 -13.58 -12.12
CA GLU A 263 -4.17 -13.30 -13.56
C GLU A 263 -4.64 -11.87 -13.92
N ASN A 264 -5.80 -11.44 -13.40
CA ASN A 264 -6.27 -10.07 -13.56
C ASN A 264 -5.33 -9.04 -12.91
N ARG A 265 -4.73 -9.38 -11.76
CA ARG A 265 -3.76 -8.54 -11.08
C ARG A 265 -2.47 -8.39 -11.89
N VAL A 266 -1.96 -9.48 -12.46
CA VAL A 266 -0.82 -9.48 -13.38
C VAL A 266 -1.05 -8.53 -14.55
N GLY A 267 -2.24 -8.49 -15.13
CA GLY A 267 -2.59 -7.52 -16.19
C GLY A 267 -2.45 -6.05 -15.73
N LYS A 268 -2.86 -5.74 -14.49
CA LYS A 268 -2.68 -4.39 -13.90
C LYS A 268 -1.21 -4.08 -13.65
N SER A 269 -0.44 -5.04 -13.16
CA SER A 269 1.00 -4.91 -12.92
C SER A 269 1.74 -4.69 -14.24
N LEU A 270 1.40 -5.43 -15.30
CA LEU A 270 1.98 -5.23 -16.62
C LEU A 270 1.68 -3.84 -17.20
N SER A 271 0.47 -3.31 -16.97
CA SER A 271 0.14 -1.92 -17.34
C SER A 271 1.00 -0.91 -16.58
N ALA A 272 1.28 -1.18 -15.29
CA ALA A 272 2.16 -0.33 -14.49
C ALA A 272 3.61 -0.38 -14.97
N ILE A 273 4.14 -1.56 -15.27
CA ILE A 273 5.50 -1.76 -15.80
C ILE A 273 5.66 -0.99 -17.11
N ARG A 274 4.70 -1.12 -18.04
CA ARG A 274 4.77 -0.41 -19.35
C ARG A 274 4.79 1.11 -19.18
N ASP A 275 4.00 1.66 -18.26
CA ASP A 275 3.98 3.09 -17.97
C ASP A 275 5.31 3.56 -17.34
N LEU A 276 5.89 2.78 -16.42
CA LEU A 276 7.20 3.08 -15.82
C LEU A 276 8.33 3.05 -16.85
N VAL A 277 8.37 2.02 -17.69
CA VAL A 277 9.38 1.89 -18.74
C VAL A 277 9.27 3.04 -19.75
N ALA A 278 8.04 3.41 -20.15
CA ALA A 278 7.80 4.59 -21.00
C ALA A 278 8.23 5.90 -20.33
N ALA A 279 8.23 5.96 -19.00
CA ALA A 279 8.71 7.10 -18.22
C ALA A 279 10.23 7.09 -17.94
N GLY A 280 10.98 6.12 -18.49
CA GLY A 280 12.45 6.02 -18.38
C GLY A 280 12.97 5.11 -17.28
N ALA A 281 12.10 4.30 -16.61
CA ALA A 281 12.56 3.32 -15.63
C ALA A 281 13.35 2.15 -16.28
N PRO A 282 14.30 1.50 -15.58
CA PRO A 282 14.57 1.65 -14.14
C PRO A 282 15.30 2.95 -13.79
N PHE A 283 14.95 3.53 -12.64
CA PHE A 283 15.55 4.77 -12.15
C PHE A 283 16.69 4.45 -11.16
N ALA A 284 17.92 4.77 -11.56
CA ALA A 284 19.13 4.46 -10.77
C ALA A 284 19.48 5.52 -9.69
N GLN A 285 18.61 6.52 -9.48
CA GLN A 285 18.96 7.72 -8.72
C GLN A 285 18.62 7.65 -7.23
N GLY A 286 18.55 6.47 -6.63
CA GLY A 286 18.29 6.29 -5.20
C GLY A 286 17.25 5.22 -4.89
N GLY A 287 16.66 5.26 -3.69
CA GLY A 287 15.71 4.26 -3.24
C GLY A 287 15.09 4.57 -1.88
N CYS A 288 14.40 3.57 -1.32
CA CYS A 288 13.80 3.60 0.00
C CYS A 288 14.49 2.57 0.92
N ALA A 289 14.93 3.02 2.10
CA ALA A 289 15.45 2.15 3.13
C ALA A 289 14.43 1.94 4.26
N VAL A 290 14.45 0.75 4.88
CA VAL A 290 13.73 0.52 6.13
C VAL A 290 14.54 1.14 7.25
N ALA A 291 14.06 2.25 7.80
CA ALA A 291 14.76 2.97 8.87
C ALA A 291 13.80 3.87 9.67
N ASP A 292 14.22 4.17 10.88
CA ASP A 292 13.58 5.17 11.73
C ASP A 292 14.05 6.57 11.31
N SER A 293 13.13 7.37 10.78
CA SER A 293 13.43 8.72 10.28
C SER A 293 13.76 9.73 11.39
N ARG A 294 13.72 9.33 12.65
CA ARG A 294 14.26 10.12 13.76
C ARG A 294 15.79 10.07 13.86
N ALA A 295 16.44 9.22 13.02
CA ALA A 295 17.90 9.09 12.93
C ALA A 295 18.30 8.77 11.48
N LEU A 296 18.21 9.79 10.59
CA LEU A 296 18.46 9.61 9.17
C LEU A 296 19.96 9.37 8.89
N PRO A 297 20.33 8.31 8.14
CA PRO A 297 21.73 8.02 7.78
C PRO A 297 22.21 8.93 6.63
N LEU A 298 21.97 10.23 6.75
CA LEU A 298 22.34 11.26 5.77
C LEU A 298 23.22 12.32 6.44
N ALA A 299 24.16 12.87 5.68
CA ALA A 299 25.02 13.96 6.15
C ALA A 299 24.21 15.25 6.35
N ASP A 300 24.68 16.12 7.24
CA ASP A 300 24.13 17.46 7.45
C ASP A 300 24.14 18.24 6.13
N ALA A 301 23.09 19.02 5.89
CA ALA A 301 22.95 19.88 4.73
C ALA A 301 23.26 19.18 3.38
N SER A 302 22.85 17.91 3.21
CA SER A 302 23.07 17.12 1.99
C SER A 302 21.84 17.07 1.06
N VAL A 303 20.67 17.45 1.57
CA VAL A 303 19.37 17.37 0.86
C VAL A 303 18.97 18.74 0.32
N ASP A 304 18.42 18.79 -0.89
CA ASP A 304 17.99 20.04 -1.54
C ASP A 304 16.49 20.34 -1.33
N TYR A 305 15.69 19.31 -1.07
CA TYR A 305 14.25 19.45 -0.87
C TYR A 305 13.68 18.27 -0.06
N VAL A 306 12.75 18.56 0.80
CA VAL A 306 11.94 17.54 1.51
C VAL A 306 10.49 17.65 1.05
N PHE A 307 9.92 16.54 0.58
CA PHE A 307 8.47 16.40 0.40
C PHE A 307 7.99 15.25 1.24
N THR A 308 6.97 15.45 2.08
CA THR A 308 6.52 14.41 3.00
C THR A 308 5.04 14.48 3.32
N ASP A 309 4.48 13.31 3.62
CA ASP A 309 3.11 13.09 4.09
C ASP A 309 3.17 12.28 5.39
N PRO A 310 3.37 12.94 6.55
CA PRO A 310 3.50 12.24 7.82
C PRO A 310 2.21 11.52 8.21
N PRO A 311 2.28 10.48 9.06
CA PRO A 311 1.09 9.81 9.58
C PRO A 311 0.14 10.82 10.23
N TYR A 312 -1.17 10.66 9.99
CA TYR A 312 -2.15 11.70 10.37
C TYR A 312 -2.45 11.79 11.87
N GLY A 313 -1.98 10.86 12.68
CA GLY A 313 -2.30 10.81 14.12
C GLY A 313 -3.79 10.61 14.42
N GLY A 314 -4.18 10.67 15.69
CA GLY A 314 -5.55 10.47 16.12
C GLY A 314 -6.08 9.07 15.78
N GLU A 315 -7.41 8.91 15.65
CA GLU A 315 -8.08 7.67 15.27
C GLU A 315 -7.93 7.37 13.75
N GLY A 316 -6.76 7.64 13.18
CA GLY A 316 -6.48 7.47 11.76
C GLY A 316 -6.13 6.03 11.36
N ILE A 317 -5.61 5.89 10.15
CA ILE A 317 -5.20 4.61 9.57
C ILE A 317 -3.93 4.11 10.27
N GLN A 318 -3.96 2.87 10.77
CA GLN A 318 -2.81 2.19 11.37
C GLN A 318 -2.04 1.43 10.27
N TYR A 319 -1.13 2.12 9.57
CA TYR A 319 -0.45 1.59 8.38
C TYR A 319 0.32 0.31 8.64
N GLY A 320 1.05 0.25 9.76
CA GLY A 320 1.79 -0.94 10.18
C GLY A 320 0.86 -2.14 10.36
N GLU A 321 -0.23 -1.96 11.12
CA GLU A 321 -1.17 -3.04 11.38
C GLU A 321 -1.86 -3.52 10.09
N LEU A 322 -2.28 -2.61 9.22
CA LEU A 322 -2.95 -2.95 7.96
C LEU A 322 -2.05 -3.69 6.96
N SER A 323 -0.74 -3.51 7.04
CA SER A 323 0.22 -4.21 6.17
C SER A 323 0.71 -5.55 6.72
N MET A 324 0.31 -5.97 7.93
CA MET A 324 0.78 -7.21 8.56
C MET A 324 0.56 -8.46 7.67
N LEU A 325 -0.63 -8.60 7.07
CA LEU A 325 -0.89 -9.71 6.15
C LEU A 325 0.08 -9.72 4.97
N TRP A 326 0.39 -8.56 4.41
CA TRP A 326 1.32 -8.44 3.28
C TRP A 326 2.75 -8.76 3.70
N CYS A 327 3.18 -8.22 4.85
CA CYS A 327 4.51 -8.51 5.41
C CYS A 327 4.69 -10.01 5.68
N LEU A 328 3.71 -10.67 6.30
CA LEU A 328 3.73 -12.12 6.52
C LEU A 328 3.95 -12.90 5.21
N TRP A 329 3.21 -12.56 4.14
CA TRP A 329 3.31 -13.25 2.86
C TRP A 329 4.60 -12.92 2.09
N LEU A 330 5.27 -11.82 2.43
CA LEU A 330 6.58 -11.44 1.90
C LEU A 330 7.74 -11.97 2.76
N ALA A 331 7.45 -12.62 3.88
CA ALA A 331 8.42 -13.01 4.92
C ALA A 331 9.19 -11.81 5.51
N GLU A 332 8.52 -10.66 5.60
CA GLU A 332 9.05 -9.46 6.24
C GLU A 332 8.60 -9.39 7.70
N ARG A 333 9.50 -8.95 8.58
CA ARG A 333 9.18 -8.66 9.97
C ARG A 333 9.06 -7.16 10.18
N GLN A 334 7.96 -6.75 10.79
CA GLN A 334 7.74 -5.36 11.17
C GLN A 334 8.07 -5.16 12.65
N ASP A 335 8.82 -4.11 12.95
CA ASP A 335 8.91 -3.56 14.29
C ASP A 335 8.05 -2.29 14.36
N LEU A 336 6.90 -2.39 15.03
CA LEU A 336 5.99 -1.27 15.19
C LEU A 336 6.29 -0.43 16.44
N SER A 337 7.29 -0.78 17.25
CA SER A 337 7.60 -0.09 18.52
C SER A 337 7.99 1.37 18.32
N ALA A 338 8.64 1.67 17.20
CA ALA A 338 9.12 3.00 16.83
C ALA A 338 8.15 3.79 15.94
N GLU A 339 6.96 3.24 15.64
CA GLU A 339 6.00 3.87 14.73
C GLU A 339 5.51 5.22 15.27
N VAL A 340 5.57 6.26 14.45
CA VAL A 340 5.01 7.58 14.75
C VAL A 340 3.49 7.51 14.55
N ALA A 341 2.77 7.08 15.58
CA ALA A 341 1.33 6.84 15.52
C ALA A 341 0.65 7.17 16.86
N TYR A 342 -0.65 7.45 16.79
CA TYR A 342 -1.54 7.38 17.93
C TYR A 342 -2.24 6.02 17.90
N ASN A 343 -2.04 5.20 18.93
CA ASN A 343 -2.66 3.89 19.04
C ASN A 343 -2.81 3.47 20.51
N PRO A 344 -3.98 3.70 21.13
CA PRO A 344 -4.19 3.41 22.56
C PRO A 344 -4.11 1.91 22.88
N PHE A 345 -4.38 1.00 21.92
CA PHE A 345 -4.20 -0.45 22.12
C PHE A 345 -2.72 -0.82 22.29
N ARG A 346 -1.82 -0.02 21.72
CA ARG A 346 -0.38 -0.18 21.83
C ARG A 346 0.24 0.80 22.85
N LYS A 347 -0.59 1.53 23.59
CA LYS A 347 -0.22 2.58 24.57
C LYS A 347 0.59 3.73 23.94
N LEU A 348 0.33 4.04 22.66
CA LEU A 348 0.91 5.18 21.96
C LEU A 348 -0.09 6.34 22.03
N ASP A 349 0.20 7.31 22.86
CA ASP A 349 -0.64 8.49 23.10
C ASP A 349 -0.27 9.67 22.18
N HIS A 350 -0.93 10.81 22.39
CA HIS A 350 -0.64 12.04 21.64
C HIS A 350 0.77 12.58 21.92
N ALA A 351 1.30 12.39 23.11
CA ALA A 351 2.67 12.82 23.45
C ALA A 351 3.71 11.97 22.68
N HIS A 352 3.49 10.66 22.58
CA HIS A 352 4.31 9.79 21.72
C HIS A 352 4.29 10.26 20.26
N TYR A 353 3.12 10.53 19.71
CA TYR A 353 2.96 11.01 18.34
C TYR A 353 3.71 12.34 18.11
N ALA A 354 3.49 13.33 18.97
CA ALA A 354 4.14 14.65 18.89
C ALA A 354 5.67 14.54 19.00
N SER A 355 6.17 13.77 19.96
CA SER A 355 7.61 13.50 20.13
C SER A 355 8.23 12.83 18.90
N GLY A 356 7.50 11.87 18.31
CA GLY A 356 7.92 11.17 17.10
C GLY A 356 8.05 12.14 15.92
N LEU A 357 7.04 12.97 15.66
CA LEU A 357 7.09 14.01 14.61
C LEU A 357 8.25 14.99 14.84
N GLY A 358 8.41 15.48 16.08
CA GLY A 358 9.49 16.39 16.43
C GLY A 358 10.86 15.79 16.16
N GLY A 359 11.05 14.48 16.44
CA GLY A 359 12.28 13.78 16.11
C GLY A 359 12.56 13.78 14.61
N VAL A 360 11.57 13.40 13.80
CA VAL A 360 11.71 13.34 12.34
C VAL A 360 11.98 14.73 11.75
N PHE A 361 11.25 15.77 12.18
CA PHE A 361 11.45 17.11 11.62
C PHE A 361 12.78 17.75 12.03
N ARG A 362 13.33 17.44 13.22
CA ARG A 362 14.71 17.82 13.56
C ARG A 362 15.72 17.20 12.61
N GLU A 363 15.55 15.92 12.25
CA GLU A 363 16.42 15.26 11.27
C GLU A 363 16.23 15.86 9.87
N CYS A 364 15.00 16.12 9.44
CA CYS A 364 14.73 16.83 8.19
C CYS A 364 15.44 18.19 8.16
N HIS A 365 15.37 18.96 9.25
CA HIS A 365 16.08 20.25 9.36
C HIS A 365 17.60 20.05 9.33
N ARG A 366 18.17 19.06 10.01
CA ARG A 366 19.61 18.78 9.99
C ARG A 366 20.12 18.49 8.59
N VAL A 367 19.42 17.63 7.85
CA VAL A 367 19.88 17.17 6.52
C VAL A 367 19.54 18.12 5.37
N LEU A 368 18.49 18.94 5.48
CA LEU A 368 18.09 19.92 4.46
C LEU A 368 19.10 21.08 4.44
N LYS A 369 19.54 21.51 3.28
CA LYS A 369 20.45 22.68 3.13
C LYS A 369 19.79 23.98 3.62
N PRO A 370 20.54 24.92 4.24
CA PRO A 370 20.02 26.23 4.62
C PRO A 370 19.46 27.01 3.42
N GLY A 371 18.33 27.68 3.59
CA GLY A 371 17.60 28.40 2.53
C GLY A 371 16.88 27.48 1.55
N LYS A 372 16.67 26.21 1.90
CA LYS A 372 15.90 25.23 1.14
C LYS A 372 14.57 24.92 1.80
N TRP A 373 13.73 24.14 1.13
CA TRP A 373 12.31 24.03 1.39
C TRP A 373 11.90 22.63 1.80
N MET A 374 10.89 22.57 2.68
CA MET A 374 10.15 21.35 3.01
C MET A 374 8.66 21.58 2.72
N THR A 375 8.06 20.67 1.97
CA THR A 375 6.61 20.62 1.78
C THR A 375 6.03 19.47 2.58
N VAL A 376 5.06 19.78 3.42
CA VAL A 376 4.28 18.83 4.20
C VAL A 376 2.85 18.81 3.67
N THR A 377 2.34 17.64 3.33
CA THR A 377 0.90 17.47 3.05
C THR A 377 0.23 16.87 4.27
N PHE A 378 -0.91 17.41 4.67
CA PHE A 378 -1.57 16.95 5.90
C PHE A 378 -3.08 17.15 5.87
N ALA A 379 -3.81 16.21 6.49
CA ALA A 379 -5.24 16.32 6.72
C ALA A 379 -5.62 15.68 8.06
N ASN A 380 -6.25 16.43 8.94
CA ASN A 380 -6.82 15.90 10.16
C ASN A 380 -8.01 16.78 10.59
N LYS A 381 -8.90 16.25 11.43
CA LYS A 381 -10.02 16.99 12.03
C LYS A 381 -9.69 17.51 13.42
N ASP A 382 -8.72 16.88 14.08
CA ASP A 382 -8.35 17.14 15.45
C ASP A 382 -7.37 18.33 15.53
N PRO A 383 -7.77 19.45 16.17
CA PRO A 383 -6.88 20.59 16.36
C PRO A 383 -5.61 20.25 17.15
N LEU A 384 -5.66 19.28 18.07
CA LEU A 384 -4.48 18.87 18.84
C LEU A 384 -3.42 18.23 17.95
N VAL A 385 -3.85 17.45 16.96
CA VAL A 385 -2.95 16.83 15.98
C VAL A 385 -2.32 17.89 15.07
N TRP A 386 -3.09 18.92 14.67
CA TRP A 386 -2.55 20.06 13.93
C TRP A 386 -1.54 20.84 14.75
N SER A 387 -1.86 21.13 16.03
CA SER A 387 -0.95 21.83 16.94
C SER A 387 0.36 21.05 17.13
N ALA A 388 0.29 19.71 17.24
CA ALA A 388 1.47 18.86 17.36
C ALA A 388 2.35 18.93 16.10
N LEU A 389 1.74 18.91 14.89
CA LEU A 389 2.47 19.02 13.63
C LEU A 389 3.17 20.38 13.52
N MET A 390 2.45 21.47 13.77
CA MET A 390 3.00 22.83 13.66
C MET A 390 4.12 23.07 14.68
N ALA A 391 3.91 22.70 15.94
CA ALA A 391 4.94 22.81 16.97
C ALA A 391 6.19 21.97 16.61
N ALA A 392 6.01 20.74 16.10
CA ALA A 392 7.12 19.91 15.69
C ALA A 392 7.98 20.52 14.56
N CYS A 393 7.35 21.24 13.62
CA CYS A 393 8.08 21.95 12.56
C CYS A 393 8.80 23.21 13.10
N GLU A 394 8.11 24.02 13.93
CA GLU A 394 8.65 25.24 14.52
C GLU A 394 9.81 24.95 15.48
N ASP A 395 9.64 23.98 16.39
CA ASP A 395 10.66 23.53 17.34
C ASP A 395 11.89 22.94 16.64
N ALA A 396 11.71 22.34 15.45
CA ALA A 396 12.82 21.90 14.62
C ALA A 396 13.57 23.06 13.92
N GLY A 397 13.04 24.27 13.96
CA GLY A 397 13.66 25.46 13.37
C GLY A 397 13.18 25.81 11.95
N PHE A 398 12.08 25.24 11.49
CA PHE A 398 11.44 25.61 10.23
C PHE A 398 10.56 26.86 10.36
N ALA A 399 10.54 27.68 9.32
CA ALA A 399 9.63 28.81 9.19
C ALA A 399 8.52 28.50 8.19
N LEU A 400 7.26 28.59 8.60
CA LEU A 400 6.12 28.43 7.69
C LEU A 400 6.07 29.62 6.72
N VAL A 401 6.02 29.36 5.42
CA VAL A 401 6.01 30.38 4.36
C VAL A 401 4.62 30.54 3.75
N THR A 402 3.97 29.42 3.42
CA THR A 402 2.63 29.48 2.83
C THR A 402 1.87 28.17 3.05
N THR A 403 0.55 28.26 2.92
CA THR A 403 -0.36 27.12 2.94
C THR A 403 -1.30 27.19 1.76
N ALA A 404 -1.69 26.03 1.20
CA ALA A 404 -2.66 25.95 0.12
C ALA A 404 -3.53 24.70 0.25
N PRO A 405 -4.82 24.77 -0.08
CA PRO A 405 -5.66 23.59 -0.15
C PRO A 405 -5.28 22.73 -1.37
N MET A 406 -5.31 21.41 -1.17
CA MET A 406 -5.17 20.42 -2.23
C MET A 406 -6.52 19.73 -2.47
N ARG A 407 -7.17 20.06 -3.61
CA ARG A 407 -8.45 19.47 -3.97
C ARG A 407 -8.25 18.07 -4.51
N ARG A 408 -9.01 17.12 -3.98
CA ARG A 408 -9.02 15.73 -4.45
C ARG A 408 -9.83 15.61 -5.75
N SER A 409 -9.41 14.68 -6.64
CA SER A 409 -10.11 14.41 -7.91
C SER A 409 -11.45 13.68 -7.73
N ALA A 410 -11.65 13.00 -6.60
CA ALA A 410 -12.88 12.29 -6.25
C ALA A 410 -13.03 12.21 -4.72
N PRO A 411 -14.27 12.16 -4.20
CA PRO A 411 -14.52 11.95 -2.78
C PRO A 411 -13.88 10.64 -2.31
N SER A 412 -13.26 10.65 -1.13
CA SER A 412 -12.79 9.42 -0.49
C SER A 412 -13.99 8.61 0.02
N LEU A 413 -13.81 7.29 0.19
CA LEU A 413 -14.83 6.44 0.84
C LEU A 413 -15.17 6.93 2.25
N THR A 414 -14.21 7.55 2.94
CA THR A 414 -14.42 8.18 4.25
C THR A 414 -15.33 9.40 4.15
N GLU A 415 -15.19 10.22 3.10
CA GLU A 415 -16.07 11.37 2.85
C GLU A 415 -17.50 10.95 2.49
N THR A 416 -17.63 9.85 1.73
CA THR A 416 -18.94 9.29 1.36
C THR A 416 -19.68 8.73 2.59
N ASN A 417 -18.96 8.11 3.52
CA ASN A 417 -19.53 7.45 4.70
C ASN A 417 -19.51 8.32 5.97
N MET A 418 -18.72 9.40 5.99
CA MET A 418 -18.59 10.34 7.09
C MET A 418 -18.62 11.79 6.56
N PRO A 419 -19.79 12.43 6.45
CA PRO A 419 -19.93 13.79 5.90
C PRO A 419 -19.06 14.86 6.60
N ALA A 420 -18.61 14.60 7.83
CA ALA A 420 -17.73 15.46 8.60
C ALA A 420 -16.22 15.21 8.35
N ALA A 421 -15.81 14.34 7.41
CA ALA A 421 -14.40 14.14 7.07
C ALA A 421 -13.81 15.41 6.42
N PRO A 422 -12.50 15.73 6.63
CA PRO A 422 -11.85 16.83 5.93
C PRO A 422 -11.98 16.59 4.42
N LYS A 423 -12.55 17.57 3.71
CA LYS A 423 -12.77 17.49 2.27
C LYS A 423 -11.51 17.79 1.46
N GLU A 424 -10.52 18.40 2.08
CA GLU A 424 -9.29 18.85 1.43
C GLU A 424 -8.08 18.51 2.31
N ASP A 425 -7.00 18.08 1.68
CA ASP A 425 -5.70 18.03 2.32
C ASP A 425 -5.07 19.44 2.23
N MET A 426 -4.27 19.80 3.21
CA MET A 426 -3.48 21.06 3.18
C MET A 426 -2.05 20.75 2.71
N VAL A 427 -1.53 21.64 1.91
CA VAL A 427 -0.10 21.69 1.53
C VAL A 427 0.51 22.84 2.31
N LEU A 428 1.50 22.53 3.15
CA LEU A 428 2.24 23.52 3.95
C LEU A 428 3.67 23.58 3.41
N VAL A 429 4.16 24.76 3.15
CA VAL A 429 5.53 24.98 2.69
C VAL A 429 6.33 25.68 3.77
N PHE A 430 7.41 25.05 4.18
CA PHE A 430 8.33 25.55 5.19
C PHE A 430 9.71 25.84 4.56
N GLU A 431 10.40 26.83 5.10
CA GLU A 431 11.79 27.11 4.79
C GLU A 431 12.70 26.70 5.95
N ARG A 432 13.87 26.13 5.67
CA ARG A 432 14.99 26.14 6.61
C ARG A 432 15.71 27.48 6.49
N PRO A 433 15.57 28.41 7.45
CA PRO A 433 16.18 29.75 7.35
C PRO A 433 17.71 29.65 7.17
N ARG A 434 18.28 30.57 6.41
CA ARG A 434 19.73 30.79 6.43
C ARG A 434 20.05 31.36 7.81
N ARG A 435 21.05 30.85 8.49
CA ARG A 435 21.57 31.51 9.70
C ARG A 435 21.92 32.96 9.29
N SER A 436 21.19 33.94 9.86
CA SER A 436 21.63 35.34 9.75
C SER A 436 23.06 35.39 10.29
N GLY A 437 24.00 35.77 9.43
CA GLY A 437 25.37 36.00 9.87
C GLY A 437 25.33 36.95 11.04
N VAL A 438 25.94 36.61 12.16
CA VAL A 438 26.24 37.53 13.24
C VAL A 438 27.02 38.65 12.57
N ALA A 439 26.42 39.83 12.48
CA ALA A 439 27.16 41.03 12.05
C ALA A 439 28.39 41.15 12.98
N PRO A 440 29.57 41.36 12.45
CA PRO A 440 30.74 41.53 13.32
C PRO A 440 30.44 42.65 14.28
N ALA A 441 30.62 42.41 15.56
CA ALA A 441 30.53 43.42 16.59
C ALA A 441 31.36 44.63 16.16
N ARG A 442 30.72 45.78 15.95
CA ARG A 442 31.45 47.02 15.78
C ARG A 442 32.26 47.23 17.06
N GLY A 443 33.58 47.14 16.94
CA GLY A 443 34.49 47.52 18.00
C GLY A 443 34.20 48.97 18.43
N PRO A 444 34.50 49.31 19.69
CA PRO A 444 34.29 50.66 20.16
C PRO A 444 35.16 51.62 19.34
N SER A 445 34.53 52.63 18.76
CA SER A 445 35.19 53.77 18.17
C SER A 445 35.81 54.61 19.28
N ASP A 446 37.10 54.69 19.31
CA ASP A 446 37.85 55.74 20.01
C ASP A 446 37.52 57.13 19.44
#